data_28479b4ab80d83db6265298065a34dc4
#
_entry.id   28479b4ab80d83db6265298065a34dc4
#
_cell.length_a   1.000
_cell.length_b   1.000
_cell.length_c   1.000
_cell.angle_alpha   90.00
_cell.angle_beta   90.00
_cell.angle_gamma   90.00
#
_symmetry.space_group_name_H-M   'P 1'
#
loop_
_entity.id
_entity.type
_entity.pdbx_description
1 polymer ?
#
loop_
_entity_poly.entity_id
_entity_poly.type
_entity_poly.pdbx_seq_one_letter_code
_entity_poly.pdbx_strand_id
1 'polypeptide(L)'
;MTGFAFPMMFLLLAVPLIMRVVLPRVNDKNEDALKVPFFEDMRRLSPAGGRSVFSGLRFRRLLGALIWILLVTAAANPQWVGEPSKVPSEGRNLMLVLDISGSMQEADFAVQNQAVRRWDAVQAVAAAIVKKRRGDRIGVVLFGERSYLYVPLTYDLKTVSDLLKEADVGMAGSQTAIGDALGLALKTMIDVPAESRVVVLLSDGAANAGVMKPLEAAELAEKMGVKVYTIGAGSDMVQMMGMFGMMQMPRGDEFDE
;
A
#
# COMPACT_ATOMS: atom_id res chain seq x y z
N MET A 1 -3.39 0.93 -20.21
CA MET A 1 -4.23 -0.02 -21.00
C MET A 1 -5.65 0.05 -20.50
N THR A 2 -6.62 0.25 -21.42
CA THR A 2 -8.05 0.19 -21.06
C THR A 2 -8.45 -1.29 -21.01
N GLY A 3 -8.93 -1.73 -19.86
CA GLY A 3 -9.43 -3.08 -19.64
C GLY A 3 -10.88 -3.06 -19.18
N PHE A 4 -11.61 -4.16 -19.39
CA PHE A 4 -12.94 -4.35 -18.83
C PHE A 4 -12.84 -5.32 -17.64
N ALA A 5 -13.43 -4.96 -16.50
CA ALA A 5 -13.41 -5.82 -15.30
C ALA A 5 -14.19 -7.13 -15.56
N PHE A 6 -15.27 -7.07 -16.34
CA PHE A 6 -16.14 -8.20 -16.61
C PHE A 6 -16.40 -8.38 -18.11
N PRO A 7 -15.42 -8.89 -18.90
CA PRO A 7 -15.58 -9.06 -20.36
C PRO A 7 -16.71 -10.01 -20.74
N MET A 8 -17.07 -10.94 -19.85
CA MET A 8 -18.20 -11.86 -20.06
C MET A 8 -19.56 -11.16 -20.22
N MET A 9 -19.70 -9.90 -19.74
CA MET A 9 -20.95 -9.14 -19.86
C MET A 9 -21.30 -8.80 -21.32
N PHE A 10 -20.33 -8.81 -22.23
CA PHE A 10 -20.63 -8.62 -23.66
C PHE A 10 -21.48 -9.74 -24.26
N LEU A 11 -21.56 -10.92 -23.65
CA LEU A 11 -22.49 -11.98 -24.07
C LEU A 11 -23.94 -11.54 -23.97
N LEU A 12 -24.28 -10.58 -23.08
CA LEU A 12 -25.61 -10.02 -22.96
C LEU A 12 -26.06 -9.24 -24.21
N LEU A 13 -25.13 -8.85 -25.10
CA LEU A 13 -25.49 -8.23 -26.38
C LEU A 13 -26.27 -9.19 -27.29
N ALA A 14 -26.12 -10.48 -27.14
CA ALA A 14 -26.86 -11.48 -27.90
C ALA A 14 -28.32 -11.65 -27.42
N VAL A 15 -28.64 -11.25 -26.16
CA VAL A 15 -29.96 -11.49 -25.55
C VAL A 15 -31.12 -10.91 -26.36
N PRO A 16 -31.09 -9.65 -26.85
CA PRO A 16 -32.20 -9.11 -27.63
C PRO A 16 -32.40 -9.85 -28.97
N LEU A 17 -31.31 -10.35 -29.59
CA LEU A 17 -31.37 -11.15 -30.81
C LEU A 17 -31.99 -12.51 -30.53
N ILE A 18 -31.59 -13.18 -29.45
CA ILE A 18 -32.14 -14.48 -29.03
C ILE A 18 -33.63 -14.33 -28.72
N MET A 19 -33.98 -13.29 -27.90
CA MET A 19 -35.39 -13.03 -27.58
C MET A 19 -36.24 -12.80 -28.84
N ARG A 20 -35.70 -12.12 -29.84
CA ARG A 20 -36.44 -11.89 -31.11
C ARG A 20 -36.70 -13.17 -31.91
N VAL A 21 -35.84 -14.19 -31.73
CA VAL A 21 -35.99 -15.50 -32.42
C VAL A 21 -36.91 -16.42 -31.63
N VAL A 22 -36.78 -16.41 -30.31
CA VAL A 22 -37.49 -17.33 -29.40
C VAL A 22 -38.90 -16.87 -29.12
N LEU A 23 -39.15 -15.55 -28.94
CA LEU A 23 -40.50 -15.06 -28.66
C LEU A 23 -41.34 -15.00 -29.96
N PRO A 24 -42.49 -15.65 -29.97
CA PRO A 24 -43.42 -15.55 -31.10
C PRO A 24 -43.90 -14.10 -31.21
N ARG A 25 -44.07 -13.65 -32.47
CA ARG A 25 -44.63 -12.32 -32.71
C ARG A 25 -46.03 -12.27 -32.11
N VAL A 26 -46.24 -11.34 -31.20
CA VAL A 26 -47.61 -11.02 -30.77
C VAL A 26 -48.35 -10.51 -32.02
N ASN A 27 -49.30 -11.32 -32.50
CA ASN A 27 -50.27 -10.84 -33.44
C ASN A 27 -51.15 -9.86 -32.66
N ASP A 28 -51.07 -8.58 -33.04
CA ASP A 28 -52.13 -7.63 -32.66
C ASP A 28 -53.42 -8.21 -33.20
N LYS A 29 -54.11 -8.99 -32.36
CA LYS A 29 -55.52 -9.30 -32.63
C LYS A 29 -56.17 -7.93 -32.73
N ASN A 30 -56.75 -7.67 -33.88
CA ASN A 30 -57.59 -6.50 -34.09
C ASN A 30 -58.46 -6.32 -32.84
N GLU A 31 -58.04 -5.39 -31.95
CA GLU A 31 -59.00 -4.84 -30.98
C GLU A 31 -60.15 -4.34 -31.87
N ASP A 32 -61.33 -4.87 -31.58
CA ASP A 32 -62.56 -4.48 -32.30
C ASP A 32 -62.59 -2.96 -32.32
N ALA A 33 -62.13 -2.39 -33.44
CA ALA A 33 -62.12 -0.96 -33.65
C ALA A 33 -63.58 -0.51 -33.54
N LEU A 34 -63.87 0.24 -32.50
CA LEU A 34 -65.22 0.85 -32.33
C LEU A 34 -65.55 1.51 -33.69
N LYS A 35 -66.56 0.97 -34.38
CA LYS A 35 -67.08 1.57 -35.59
C LYS A 35 -67.83 2.84 -35.21
N VAL A 36 -67.10 3.94 -35.26
CA VAL A 36 -67.63 5.29 -35.02
C VAL A 36 -68.27 5.72 -36.35
N PRO A 37 -69.57 5.99 -36.36
CA PRO A 37 -70.28 6.26 -37.62
C PRO A 37 -69.84 7.53 -38.34
N PHE A 38 -69.05 8.41 -37.74
CA PHE A 38 -68.54 9.66 -38.29
C PHE A 38 -67.01 9.64 -38.57
N PHE A 39 -66.42 8.49 -38.75
CA PHE A 39 -64.98 8.35 -38.96
C PHE A 39 -64.49 9.04 -40.24
N GLU A 40 -65.28 9.01 -41.31
CA GLU A 40 -64.96 9.62 -42.58
C GLU A 40 -64.92 11.15 -42.51
N ASP A 41 -65.80 11.76 -41.77
CA ASP A 41 -65.85 13.22 -41.58
C ASP A 41 -64.70 13.72 -40.71
N MET A 42 -64.33 12.97 -39.67
CA MET A 42 -63.11 13.27 -38.88
C MET A 42 -61.81 13.08 -39.64
N ARG A 43 -61.76 12.13 -40.54
CA ARG A 43 -60.61 11.91 -41.39
C ARG A 43 -60.38 13.07 -42.41
N ARG A 44 -61.45 13.78 -42.83
CA ARG A 44 -61.39 14.97 -43.67
C ARG A 44 -60.91 16.22 -42.91
N LEU A 45 -61.14 16.27 -41.62
CA LEU A 45 -60.71 17.39 -40.74
C LEU A 45 -59.30 17.18 -40.17
N SER A 46 -58.78 15.98 -40.25
CA SER A 46 -57.40 15.74 -39.87
C SER A 46 -56.48 16.16 -41.03
N PRO A 47 -55.66 17.20 -40.88
CA PRO A 47 -54.75 17.61 -41.94
C PRO A 47 -53.90 16.42 -42.32
N ALA A 48 -53.89 16.08 -43.61
CA ALA A 48 -53.09 15.00 -44.19
C ALA A 48 -51.60 15.34 -44.09
N GLY A 49 -51.12 15.28 -42.90
CA GLY A 49 -49.72 15.58 -42.49
C GLY A 49 -49.17 14.57 -41.51
N GLY A 50 -49.76 13.38 -41.43
CA GLY A 50 -49.21 12.26 -40.70
C GLY A 50 -47.88 11.83 -41.30
N ARG A 51 -46.84 12.62 -41.06
CA ARG A 51 -45.48 12.21 -41.29
C ARG A 51 -45.21 10.94 -40.54
N SER A 52 -45.34 9.83 -41.26
CA SER A 52 -44.58 8.61 -41.07
C SER A 52 -44.43 8.14 -39.62
N VAL A 53 -45.46 7.52 -39.12
CA VAL A 53 -45.37 6.62 -37.95
C VAL A 53 -44.26 5.57 -38.17
N PHE A 54 -43.92 5.27 -39.40
CA PHE A 54 -42.84 4.37 -39.80
C PHE A 54 -41.44 4.84 -39.42
N SER A 55 -41.17 6.16 -39.40
CA SER A 55 -39.89 6.70 -38.97
C SER A 55 -39.73 6.59 -37.45
N GLY A 56 -40.82 6.76 -36.70
CA GLY A 56 -40.83 6.65 -35.23
C GLY A 56 -40.50 5.22 -34.74
N LEU A 57 -40.99 4.18 -35.39
CA LEU A 57 -40.72 2.79 -34.99
C LEU A 57 -39.28 2.37 -35.23
N ARG A 58 -38.67 2.80 -36.34
CA ARG A 58 -37.22 2.55 -36.57
C ARG A 58 -36.38 3.32 -35.61
N PHE A 59 -36.69 4.58 -35.35
CA PHE A 59 -35.99 5.42 -34.38
C PHE A 59 -36.08 4.83 -32.97
N ARG A 60 -37.26 4.40 -32.52
CA ARG A 60 -37.43 3.77 -31.18
C ARG A 60 -36.65 2.46 -31.08
N ARG A 61 -36.55 1.65 -32.14
CA ARG A 61 -35.73 0.43 -32.12
C ARG A 61 -34.24 0.74 -32.08
N LEU A 62 -33.77 1.75 -32.82
CA LEU A 62 -32.40 2.20 -32.79
C LEU A 62 -32.03 2.79 -31.43
N LEU A 63 -32.92 3.60 -30.84
CA LEU A 63 -32.72 4.16 -29.51
C LEU A 63 -32.66 3.05 -28.44
N GLY A 64 -33.56 2.06 -28.51
CA GLY A 64 -33.55 0.91 -27.60
C GLY A 64 -32.25 0.08 -27.73
N ALA A 65 -31.77 -0.15 -28.98
CA ALA A 65 -30.51 -0.84 -29.18
C ALA A 65 -29.31 -0.06 -28.63
N LEU A 66 -29.30 1.26 -28.82
CA LEU A 66 -28.25 2.14 -28.28
C LEU A 66 -28.24 2.09 -26.74
N ILE A 67 -29.40 2.22 -26.11
CA ILE A 67 -29.53 2.14 -24.65
C ILE A 67 -29.03 0.77 -24.15
N TRP A 68 -29.37 -0.32 -24.83
CA TRP A 68 -28.93 -1.66 -24.47
C TRP A 68 -27.42 -1.82 -24.56
N ILE A 69 -26.79 -1.33 -25.64
CA ILE A 69 -25.33 -1.33 -25.82
C ILE A 69 -24.66 -0.53 -24.71
N LEU A 70 -25.16 0.68 -24.40
CA LEU A 70 -24.63 1.51 -23.33
C LEU A 70 -24.74 0.84 -21.95
N LEU A 71 -25.86 0.15 -21.70
CA LEU A 71 -26.09 -0.57 -20.45
C LEU A 71 -25.13 -1.75 -20.29
N VAL A 72 -24.90 -2.52 -21.34
CA VAL A 72 -23.95 -3.64 -21.35
C VAL A 72 -22.51 -3.14 -21.21
N THR A 73 -22.14 -2.04 -21.88
CA THR A 73 -20.80 -1.45 -21.71
C THR A 73 -20.58 -0.89 -20.32
N ALA A 74 -21.60 -0.29 -19.70
CA ALA A 74 -21.55 0.15 -18.32
C ALA A 74 -21.41 -1.03 -17.34
N ALA A 75 -22.17 -2.12 -17.58
CA ALA A 75 -22.08 -3.34 -16.78
C ALA A 75 -20.72 -4.07 -16.92
N ALA A 76 -20.07 -3.95 -18.08
CA ALA A 76 -18.71 -4.47 -18.30
C ALA A 76 -17.64 -3.72 -17.50
N ASN A 77 -18.00 -2.61 -16.82
CA ASN A 77 -17.17 -1.80 -15.95
C ASN A 77 -15.81 -1.47 -16.60
N PRO A 78 -15.76 -0.52 -17.55
CA PRO A 78 -14.52 -0.11 -18.17
C PRO A 78 -13.60 0.51 -17.13
N GLN A 79 -12.42 -0.07 -16.94
CA GLN A 79 -11.40 0.42 -16.01
C GLN A 79 -10.23 1.02 -16.80
N TRP A 80 -9.85 2.19 -16.42
CA TRP A 80 -8.56 2.74 -16.80
C TRP A 80 -7.51 2.24 -15.82
N VAL A 81 -6.86 1.14 -16.18
CA VAL A 81 -5.66 0.71 -15.50
C VAL A 81 -4.55 1.65 -15.98
N GLY A 82 -4.24 2.66 -15.18
CA GLY A 82 -3.03 3.45 -15.37
C GLY A 82 -1.85 2.48 -15.43
N GLU A 83 -0.80 2.83 -16.16
CA GLU A 83 0.45 2.08 -16.06
C GLU A 83 0.81 2.02 -14.57
N PRO A 84 1.21 0.84 -14.05
CA PRO A 84 1.73 0.78 -12.70
C PRO A 84 2.83 1.83 -12.64
N SER A 85 2.62 2.85 -11.83
CA SER A 85 3.63 3.87 -11.59
C SER A 85 4.88 3.11 -11.17
N LYS A 86 5.82 2.93 -12.09
CA LYS A 86 7.15 2.48 -11.74
C LYS A 86 7.71 3.61 -10.90
N VAL A 87 7.48 3.51 -9.60
CA VAL A 87 8.25 4.29 -8.64
C VAL A 87 9.70 3.99 -9.02
N PRO A 88 10.51 5.02 -9.35
CA PRO A 88 11.88 4.77 -9.75
C PRO A 88 12.51 3.82 -8.76
N SER A 89 12.93 2.64 -9.23
CA SER A 89 13.48 1.56 -8.40
C SER A 89 14.89 1.86 -7.88
N GLU A 90 15.27 3.14 -7.81
CA GLU A 90 16.52 3.60 -7.26
C GLU A 90 16.47 3.77 -5.73
N GLY A 91 15.28 3.64 -5.12
CA GLY A 91 15.10 3.69 -3.68
C GLY A 91 15.73 2.48 -3.00
N ARG A 92 16.45 2.71 -1.92
CA ARG A 92 17.01 1.66 -1.07
C ARG A 92 15.92 1.02 -0.23
N ASN A 93 16.14 -0.23 0.16
CA ASN A 93 15.30 -0.93 1.11
C ASN A 93 16.00 -0.88 2.48
N LEU A 94 15.48 -0.07 3.37
CA LEU A 94 16.06 0.20 4.68
C LEU A 94 15.23 -0.49 5.76
N MET A 95 15.86 -1.38 6.53
CA MET A 95 15.25 -1.97 7.71
C MET A 95 15.84 -1.32 8.95
N LEU A 96 15.01 -0.65 9.73
CA LEU A 96 15.37 -0.15 11.05
C LEU A 96 15.14 -1.27 12.06
N VAL A 97 16.16 -1.60 12.83
CA VAL A 97 16.11 -2.60 13.90
C VAL A 97 16.36 -1.86 15.21
N LEU A 98 15.28 -1.70 15.99
CA LEU A 98 15.26 -0.80 17.14
C LEU A 98 15.12 -1.60 18.43
N ASP A 99 16.01 -1.35 19.36
CA ASP A 99 16.00 -1.91 20.70
C ASP A 99 14.94 -1.23 21.56
N ILE A 100 14.08 -2.05 22.16
CA ILE A 100 13.07 -1.63 23.15
C ILE A 100 13.17 -2.48 24.42
N SER A 101 14.38 -2.98 24.74
CA SER A 101 14.68 -3.70 25.96
C SER A 101 14.57 -2.81 27.20
N GLY A 102 14.66 -3.42 28.38
CA GLY A 102 14.48 -2.70 29.66
C GLY A 102 15.47 -1.56 29.90
N SER A 103 16.72 -1.68 29.43
CA SER A 103 17.76 -0.65 29.54
C SER A 103 17.40 0.65 28.78
N MET A 104 16.58 0.56 27.75
CA MET A 104 16.11 1.73 27.00
C MET A 104 15.17 2.67 27.79
N GLN A 105 14.74 2.27 28.98
CA GLN A 105 14.00 3.14 29.92
C GLN A 105 14.91 4.10 30.71
N GLU A 106 16.21 3.84 30.73
CA GLU A 106 17.13 4.69 31.47
C GLU A 106 17.15 6.11 30.91
N ALA A 107 17.08 7.10 31.81
CA ALA A 107 17.05 8.53 31.49
C ALA A 107 18.43 9.16 31.75
N ASP A 108 19.44 8.63 31.06
CA ASP A 108 20.82 9.08 31.15
C ASP A 108 21.26 10.00 30.02
N PHE A 109 20.38 10.25 29.06
CA PHE A 109 20.60 11.23 28.00
C PHE A 109 20.20 12.62 28.46
N ALA A 110 21.05 13.60 28.19
CA ALA A 110 20.76 15.01 28.40
C ALA A 110 20.54 15.73 27.06
N VAL A 111 19.29 16.03 26.73
CA VAL A 111 18.93 16.87 25.59
C VAL A 111 18.49 18.23 26.12
N GLN A 112 19.18 19.32 25.72
CA GLN A 112 18.87 20.68 26.19
C GLN A 112 18.80 20.81 27.72
N ASN A 113 19.69 20.16 28.45
CA ASN A 113 19.75 20.12 29.92
C ASN A 113 18.56 19.40 30.59
N GLN A 114 17.79 18.60 29.85
CA GLN A 114 16.73 17.73 30.40
C GLN A 114 17.14 16.27 30.24
N ALA A 115 16.98 15.48 31.32
CA ALA A 115 17.16 14.04 31.23
C ALA A 115 16.07 13.41 30.36
N VAL A 116 16.48 12.67 29.33
CA VAL A 116 15.60 12.03 28.36
C VAL A 116 15.88 10.53 28.37
N ARG A 117 14.85 9.69 28.23
CA ARG A 117 15.02 8.24 28.11
C ARG A 117 15.81 7.90 26.84
N ARG A 118 16.64 6.86 26.92
CA ARG A 118 17.37 6.34 25.73
C ARG A 118 16.42 6.08 24.57
N TRP A 119 15.26 5.48 24.84
CA TRP A 119 14.22 5.22 23.82
C TRP A 119 13.75 6.51 23.12
N ASP A 120 13.47 7.56 23.86
CA ASP A 120 12.99 8.80 23.25
C ASP A 120 14.04 9.41 22.32
N ALA A 121 15.33 9.27 22.66
CA ALA A 121 16.44 9.67 21.80
C ALA A 121 16.52 8.81 20.54
N VAL A 122 16.45 7.47 20.67
CA VAL A 122 16.48 6.54 19.53
C VAL A 122 15.27 6.75 18.62
N GLN A 123 14.08 6.93 19.18
CA GLN A 123 12.86 7.22 18.45
C GLN A 123 12.99 8.52 17.64
N ALA A 124 13.58 9.57 18.21
CA ALA A 124 13.82 10.83 17.51
C ALA A 124 14.81 10.65 16.34
N VAL A 125 15.89 9.88 16.54
CA VAL A 125 16.87 9.56 15.47
C VAL A 125 16.20 8.74 14.37
N ALA A 126 15.45 7.69 14.71
CA ALA A 126 14.73 6.87 13.76
C ALA A 126 13.72 7.70 12.92
N ALA A 127 12.96 8.58 13.57
CA ALA A 127 12.05 9.49 12.91
C ALA A 127 12.78 10.47 11.96
N ALA A 128 13.95 10.96 12.35
CA ALA A 128 14.77 11.82 11.51
C ALA A 128 15.33 11.07 10.28
N ILE A 129 15.73 9.81 10.45
CA ILE A 129 16.15 8.93 9.35
C ILE A 129 14.98 8.76 8.36
N VAL A 130 13.80 8.37 8.86
CA VAL A 130 12.60 8.19 8.04
C VAL A 130 12.27 9.45 7.24
N LYS A 131 12.28 10.62 7.88
CA LYS A 131 11.96 11.90 7.24
C LYS A 131 12.93 12.27 6.09
N LYS A 132 14.21 11.89 6.22
CA LYS A 132 15.26 12.19 5.22
C LYS A 132 15.29 11.20 4.05
N ARG A 133 14.61 10.07 4.13
CA ARG A 133 14.68 8.96 3.18
C ARG A 133 13.48 8.91 2.22
N ARG A 134 13.09 10.05 1.66
CA ARG A 134 12.03 10.11 0.66
C ARG A 134 12.42 9.34 -0.59
N GLY A 135 11.56 8.40 -0.99
CA GLY A 135 11.80 7.52 -2.15
C GLY A 135 12.35 6.14 -1.78
N ASP A 136 12.85 5.94 -0.54
CA ASP A 136 13.25 4.64 -0.02
C ASP A 136 12.04 3.87 0.54
N ARG A 137 12.11 2.54 0.57
CA ARG A 137 11.20 1.69 1.35
C ARG A 137 11.78 1.50 2.73
N ILE A 138 10.98 1.75 3.75
CA ILE A 138 11.41 1.60 5.14
C ILE A 138 10.54 0.57 5.83
N GLY A 139 11.18 -0.38 6.53
CA GLY A 139 10.54 -1.29 7.45
C GLY A 139 11.13 -1.11 8.86
N VAL A 140 10.43 -1.60 9.87
CA VAL A 140 10.85 -1.51 11.27
C VAL A 140 10.72 -2.88 11.94
N VAL A 141 11.79 -3.34 12.55
CA VAL A 141 11.82 -4.45 13.48
C VAL A 141 12.04 -3.87 14.87
N LEU A 142 11.16 -4.19 15.81
CA LEU A 142 11.36 -3.91 17.24
C LEU A 142 11.85 -5.17 17.93
N PHE A 143 12.79 -5.03 18.85
CA PHE A 143 13.31 -6.17 19.57
C PHE A 143 13.63 -5.85 21.04
N GLY A 144 13.59 -6.88 21.84
CA GLY A 144 14.01 -6.99 23.22
C GLY A 144 14.37 -8.46 23.42
N GLU A 145 13.67 -9.17 24.31
CA GLU A 145 13.77 -10.63 24.46
C GLU A 145 13.29 -11.38 23.22
N ARG A 146 12.33 -10.79 22.49
CA ARG A 146 11.80 -11.30 21.22
C ARG A 146 11.87 -10.21 20.16
N SER A 147 11.91 -10.66 18.90
CA SER A 147 11.96 -9.76 17.74
C SER A 147 10.65 -9.80 16.96
N TYR A 148 10.16 -8.64 16.57
CA TYR A 148 8.90 -8.49 15.84
C TYR A 148 9.07 -7.61 14.63
N LEU A 149 8.52 -8.05 13.49
CA LEU A 149 8.36 -7.18 12.33
C LEU A 149 7.20 -6.22 12.63
N TYR A 150 7.54 -5.02 13.09
CA TYR A 150 6.56 -4.02 13.48
C TYR A 150 5.95 -3.29 12.29
N VAL A 151 6.79 -2.94 11.31
CA VAL A 151 6.35 -2.34 10.05
C VAL A 151 7.04 -3.07 8.90
N PRO A 152 6.29 -3.66 7.96
CA PRO A 152 6.88 -4.24 6.75
C PRO A 152 7.44 -3.14 5.84
N LEU A 153 8.35 -3.50 4.91
CA LEU A 153 8.93 -2.55 3.96
C LEU A 153 7.85 -1.82 3.15
N THR A 154 7.73 -0.51 3.36
CA THR A 154 6.73 0.35 2.72
C THR A 154 7.31 1.68 2.25
N TYR A 155 6.67 2.28 1.25
CA TYR A 155 6.93 3.68 0.83
C TYR A 155 6.14 4.69 1.65
N ASP A 156 5.18 4.26 2.47
CA ASP A 156 4.38 5.14 3.31
C ASP A 156 5.14 5.54 4.57
N LEU A 157 6.04 6.51 4.40
CA LEU A 157 6.87 7.03 5.48
C LEU A 157 6.06 7.74 6.57
N LYS A 158 4.82 8.16 6.25
CA LYS A 158 3.93 8.77 7.23
C LYS A 158 3.47 7.71 8.23
N THR A 159 2.95 6.60 7.74
CA THR A 159 2.53 5.47 8.58
C THR A 159 3.70 4.93 9.41
N VAL A 160 4.91 4.80 8.81
CA VAL A 160 6.12 4.41 9.56
C VAL A 160 6.39 5.39 10.72
N SER A 161 6.34 6.70 10.44
CA SER A 161 6.60 7.73 11.45
C SER A 161 5.54 7.76 12.56
N ASP A 162 4.27 7.51 12.22
CA ASP A 162 3.19 7.51 13.20
C ASP A 162 3.26 6.26 14.09
N LEU A 163 3.51 5.08 13.52
CA LEU A 163 3.73 3.84 14.28
C LEU A 163 4.97 3.89 15.16
N LEU A 164 6.06 4.54 14.72
CA LEU A 164 7.25 4.74 15.56
C LEU A 164 6.94 5.52 16.82
N LYS A 165 5.99 6.46 16.80
CA LYS A 165 5.59 7.23 18.00
C LYS A 165 4.77 6.40 18.99
N GLU A 166 4.08 5.36 18.49
CA GLU A 166 3.26 4.47 19.32
C GLU A 166 4.09 3.37 19.98
N ALA A 167 5.29 3.08 19.46
CA ALA A 167 6.19 2.09 20.03
C ALA A 167 6.75 2.57 21.38
N ASP A 168 6.77 1.69 22.36
CA ASP A 168 7.35 1.99 23.69
C ASP A 168 8.15 0.79 24.25
N VAL A 169 8.98 1.07 25.20
CA VAL A 169 9.87 0.10 25.86
C VAL A 169 9.06 -1.00 26.56
N GLY A 170 9.59 -2.23 26.52
CA GLY A 170 9.00 -3.38 27.17
C GLY A 170 7.99 -4.16 26.34
N MET A 171 7.56 -3.66 25.16
CA MET A 171 6.68 -4.41 24.26
C MET A 171 7.29 -5.73 23.77
N ALA A 172 8.64 -5.84 23.76
CA ALA A 172 9.37 -7.02 23.30
C ALA A 172 10.11 -7.79 24.41
N GLY A 173 9.79 -7.51 25.66
CA GLY A 173 10.48 -8.06 26.83
C GLY A 173 11.65 -7.19 27.29
N SER A 174 12.37 -7.63 28.34
CA SER A 174 13.40 -6.81 29.00
C SER A 174 14.83 -7.13 28.59
N GLN A 175 15.07 -8.27 27.95
CA GLN A 175 16.40 -8.71 27.49
C GLN A 175 16.70 -8.20 26.07
N THR A 176 17.92 -8.46 25.56
CA THR A 176 18.41 -7.88 24.31
C THR A 176 18.89 -8.99 23.36
N ALA A 177 18.03 -9.41 22.41
CA ALA A 177 18.28 -10.49 21.44
C ALA A 177 18.68 -9.93 20.08
N ILE A 178 19.87 -9.31 19.97
CA ILE A 178 20.36 -8.63 18.76
C ILE A 178 20.46 -9.59 17.57
N GLY A 179 21.00 -10.81 17.76
CA GLY A 179 21.20 -11.77 16.68
C GLY A 179 19.88 -12.20 16.04
N ASP A 180 18.88 -12.49 16.87
CA ASP A 180 17.54 -12.86 16.38
C ASP A 180 16.86 -11.69 15.67
N ALA A 181 17.08 -10.46 16.12
CA ALA A 181 16.56 -9.25 15.50
C ALA A 181 17.15 -9.03 14.10
N LEU A 182 18.47 -9.13 13.99
CA LEU A 182 19.16 -9.09 12.69
C LEU A 182 18.70 -10.23 11.78
N GLY A 183 18.61 -11.46 12.30
CA GLY A 183 18.11 -12.61 11.55
C GLY A 183 16.70 -12.39 10.99
N LEU A 184 15.79 -11.80 11.78
CA LEU A 184 14.45 -11.46 11.32
C LEU A 184 14.47 -10.37 10.24
N ALA A 185 15.29 -9.32 10.41
CA ALA A 185 15.47 -8.27 9.41
C ALA A 185 15.98 -8.84 8.08
N LEU A 186 17.00 -9.70 8.13
CA LEU A 186 17.56 -10.36 6.96
C LEU A 186 16.54 -11.26 6.27
N LYS A 187 15.79 -12.06 7.03
CA LYS A 187 14.71 -12.90 6.52
C LYS A 187 13.66 -12.09 5.78
N THR A 188 13.28 -10.91 6.31
CA THR A 188 12.30 -10.03 5.69
C THR A 188 12.81 -9.44 4.36
N MET A 189 14.11 -9.37 4.18
CA MET A 189 14.74 -8.81 2.98
C MET A 189 15.15 -9.86 1.94
N ILE A 190 14.81 -11.13 2.12
CA ILE A 190 15.31 -12.22 1.26
C ILE A 190 14.91 -12.04 -0.21
N ASP A 191 13.69 -11.57 -0.45
CA ASP A 191 13.12 -11.36 -1.79
C ASP A 191 13.41 -9.97 -2.37
N VAL A 192 14.20 -9.17 -1.67
CA VAL A 192 14.60 -7.82 -2.09
C VAL A 192 15.91 -7.91 -2.88
N PRO A 193 16.14 -7.11 -3.95
CA PRO A 193 17.43 -7.08 -4.65
C PRO A 193 18.59 -6.73 -3.73
N ALA A 194 19.70 -7.49 -3.80
CA ALA A 194 20.85 -7.38 -2.89
C ALA A 194 21.47 -5.98 -2.87
N GLU A 195 21.53 -5.31 -4.03
CA GLU A 195 22.18 -4.01 -4.20
C GLU A 195 21.53 -2.88 -3.41
N SER A 196 20.29 -3.06 -2.99
CA SER A 196 19.48 -2.05 -2.30
C SER A 196 19.17 -2.36 -0.84
N ARG A 197 19.78 -3.42 -0.27
CA ARG A 197 19.49 -3.87 1.10
C ARG A 197 20.35 -3.15 2.11
N VAL A 198 19.73 -2.49 3.07
CA VAL A 198 20.40 -1.81 4.18
C VAL A 198 19.66 -2.10 5.48
N VAL A 199 20.40 -2.45 6.52
CA VAL A 199 19.90 -2.59 7.89
C VAL A 199 20.58 -1.54 8.75
N VAL A 200 19.80 -0.86 9.60
CA VAL A 200 20.32 0.05 10.63
C VAL A 200 19.85 -0.48 11.97
N LEU A 201 20.80 -0.94 12.77
CA LEU A 201 20.59 -1.42 14.13
C LEU A 201 20.84 -0.29 15.10
N LEU A 202 19.87 -0.03 15.98
CA LEU A 202 20.00 0.91 17.10
C LEU A 202 19.79 0.14 18.40
N SER A 203 20.83 0.04 19.22
CA SER A 203 20.81 -0.65 20.52
C SER A 203 21.76 0.06 21.49
N ASP A 204 21.52 -0.08 22.79
CA ASP A 204 22.34 0.49 23.86
C ASP A 204 23.27 -0.51 24.54
N GLY A 205 23.22 -1.78 24.16
CA GLY A 205 23.93 -2.80 24.90
C GLY A 205 24.38 -4.01 24.12
N ALA A 206 25.08 -4.86 24.83
CA ALA A 206 25.52 -6.17 24.34
C ALA A 206 24.35 -7.17 24.35
N ALA A 207 24.34 -8.09 23.39
CA ALA A 207 23.36 -9.17 23.33
C ALA A 207 23.49 -10.07 24.57
N ASN A 208 22.37 -10.21 25.31
CA ASN A 208 22.29 -11.06 26.48
C ASN A 208 21.19 -12.15 26.39
N ALA A 209 20.49 -12.19 25.26
CA ALA A 209 19.44 -13.15 24.93
C ALA A 209 19.47 -13.50 23.44
N GLY A 210 18.58 -14.41 23.04
CA GLY A 210 18.42 -14.87 21.66
C GLY A 210 19.10 -16.21 21.38
N VAL A 211 18.69 -16.85 20.30
CA VAL A 211 19.22 -18.14 19.84
C VAL A 211 20.40 -17.92 18.90
N MET A 212 20.30 -16.95 18.01
CA MET A 212 21.34 -16.57 17.06
C MET A 212 22.32 -15.59 17.70
N LYS A 213 23.61 -15.85 17.56
CA LYS A 213 24.62 -14.89 18.01
C LYS A 213 24.71 -13.70 17.05
N PRO A 214 25.02 -12.47 17.56
CA PRO A 214 25.14 -11.30 16.72
C PRO A 214 26.14 -11.47 15.56
N LEU A 215 27.28 -12.11 15.83
CA LEU A 215 28.32 -12.36 14.83
C LEU A 215 27.83 -13.31 13.73
N GLU A 216 27.10 -14.37 14.09
CA GLU A 216 26.51 -15.30 13.12
C GLU A 216 25.48 -14.58 12.21
N ALA A 217 24.71 -13.66 12.78
CA ALA A 217 23.78 -12.83 12.01
C ALA A 217 24.52 -11.86 11.07
N ALA A 218 25.66 -11.30 11.51
CA ALA A 218 26.51 -10.44 10.69
C ALA A 218 27.14 -11.20 9.51
N GLU A 219 27.65 -12.42 9.74
CA GLU A 219 28.14 -13.29 8.67
C GLU A 219 27.04 -13.64 7.65
N LEU A 220 25.82 -13.85 8.13
CA LEU A 220 24.67 -14.10 7.26
C LEU A 220 24.35 -12.86 6.42
N ALA A 221 24.41 -11.65 7.01
CA ALA A 221 24.22 -10.40 6.32
C ALA A 221 25.25 -10.21 5.20
N GLU A 222 26.53 -10.51 5.45
CA GLU A 222 27.58 -10.48 4.45
C GLU A 222 27.29 -11.43 3.28
N LYS A 223 26.94 -12.69 3.58
CA LYS A 223 26.59 -13.70 2.56
C LYS A 223 25.39 -13.29 1.71
N MET A 224 24.46 -12.50 2.29
CA MET A 224 23.28 -11.98 1.60
C MET A 224 23.53 -10.64 0.89
N GLY A 225 24.72 -10.05 1.00
CA GLY A 225 25.04 -8.73 0.44
C GLY A 225 24.28 -7.58 1.11
N VAL A 226 23.93 -7.72 2.39
CA VAL A 226 23.20 -6.70 3.17
C VAL A 226 24.20 -5.83 3.92
N LYS A 227 24.10 -4.50 3.76
CA LYS A 227 24.91 -3.56 4.53
C LYS A 227 24.26 -3.32 5.89
N VAL A 228 24.97 -3.62 6.96
CA VAL A 228 24.54 -3.39 8.33
C VAL A 228 25.28 -2.19 8.90
N TYR A 229 24.52 -1.22 9.41
CA TYR A 229 25.05 -0.08 10.17
C TYR A 229 24.56 -0.21 11.60
N THR A 230 25.47 -0.10 12.56
CA THR A 230 25.14 -0.11 13.97
C THR A 230 25.27 1.29 14.56
N ILE A 231 24.31 1.68 15.37
CA ILE A 231 24.30 2.95 16.09
C ILE A 231 24.11 2.61 17.57
N GLY A 232 25.16 2.86 18.36
CA GLY A 232 25.10 2.67 19.80
C GLY A 232 24.29 3.79 20.48
N ALA A 233 23.31 3.40 21.28
CA ALA A 233 22.51 4.32 22.09
C ALA A 233 23.15 4.53 23.48
N GLY A 234 24.46 4.83 23.54
CA GLY A 234 25.18 5.14 24.78
C GLY A 234 25.21 6.65 25.09
N SER A 235 25.78 7.03 26.23
CA SER A 235 25.89 8.42 26.71
C SER A 235 26.53 9.40 25.72
N ASP A 236 27.31 8.92 24.77
CA ASP A 236 27.95 9.73 23.73
C ASP A 236 27.05 10.15 22.57
N MET A 237 25.82 9.60 22.49
CA MET A 237 24.84 9.97 21.44
C MET A 237 24.35 11.43 21.55
N VAL A 238 24.51 12.05 22.72
CA VAL A 238 24.15 13.47 22.96
C VAL A 238 24.88 14.40 22.00
N GLN A 239 26.14 14.09 21.65
CA GLN A 239 26.91 14.88 20.71
C GLN A 239 26.38 14.76 19.27
N MET A 240 25.78 13.60 18.90
CA MET A 240 25.18 13.42 17.58
C MET A 240 23.89 14.23 17.39
N MET A 241 23.06 14.36 18.43
CA MET A 241 21.79 15.09 18.36
C MET A 241 21.95 16.60 18.20
N GLY A 242 23.04 17.19 18.78
CA GLY A 242 23.40 18.60 18.60
C GLY A 242 23.89 18.92 17.18
N MET A 243 24.18 17.89 16.39
CA MET A 243 25.02 17.98 15.22
C MET A 243 24.43 17.36 13.96
N PHE A 244 23.11 17.34 13.83
CA PHE A 244 22.52 16.95 12.53
C PHE A 244 22.91 17.88 11.35
N GLY A 245 23.89 18.79 11.60
CA GLY A 245 24.70 19.49 10.61
C GLY A 245 26.12 18.94 10.41
N MET A 246 26.67 18.16 11.37
CA MET A 246 28.01 17.56 11.27
C MET A 246 28.00 16.16 11.88
N MET A 247 28.13 15.15 11.05
CA MET A 247 28.20 13.74 11.42
C MET A 247 29.65 13.43 11.79
N GLN A 248 30.01 13.48 13.08
CA GLN A 248 31.22 12.83 13.58
C GLN A 248 30.81 11.48 14.19
N MET A 249 31.32 10.40 13.61
CA MET A 249 31.20 9.06 14.20
C MET A 249 31.97 9.01 15.52
N PRO A 250 31.40 8.43 16.60
CA PRO A 250 32.18 8.16 17.82
C PRO A 250 33.33 7.20 17.49
N ARG A 251 34.47 7.46 18.12
CA ARG A 251 35.63 6.56 18.09
C ARG A 251 35.22 5.27 18.80
N GLY A 252 35.18 4.19 18.04
CA GLY A 252 34.76 2.88 18.53
C GLY A 252 35.83 2.18 19.36
N ASP A 253 35.94 2.52 20.63
CA ASP A 253 36.89 1.87 21.54
C ASP A 253 36.21 1.05 22.65
N GLU A 254 34.87 0.89 22.66
CA GLU A 254 34.15 0.12 23.68
C GLU A 254 33.08 -0.85 23.17
N PHE A 255 33.06 -1.17 21.90
CA PHE A 255 32.24 -2.27 21.45
C PHE A 255 33.14 -3.50 21.29
N ASP A 256 32.94 -4.51 22.15
CA ASP A 256 33.61 -5.79 22.07
C ASP A 256 33.61 -6.31 20.62
N GLU A 257 34.84 -6.63 20.15
CA GLU A 257 35.11 -7.31 18.90
C GLU A 257 34.47 -8.71 18.82
#